data_0317fe1269a5e49cc559b07b226cd533
#
_entry.id   0317fe1269a5e49cc559b07b226cd533
#
_cell.length_a   1.000
_cell.length_b   1.000
_cell.length_c   1.000
_cell.angle_alpha   90.00
_cell.angle_beta   90.00
_cell.angle_gamma   90.00
#
_symmetry.space_group_name_H-M   'P 1'
#
loop_
_entity.id
_entity.type
_entity.pdbx_description
1 polymer ?
#
loop_
_entity_poly.entity_id
_entity_poly.type
_entity_poly.pdbx_seq_one_letter_code
_entity_poly.pdbx_strand_id
1 'polypeptide(L)'
;NLEPNLKDVPEAAIFTPLEGAAEADQVALTMLRKLTDEGGKVISGCTVEGLQFKKNRVSGVKTNIGKMSCDMVVLATGAAAQNGLLGCEWNLPMQNKKGLIVETSPVPDLINHILMTNDVHFKQNVDGTLTAGEIFSGDFDENTFALDLASDVLSRISKKLDFSTNLIPTNIKIGTRPVPI
;
A
#
# COMPACT_ATOMS: atom_id res chain seq x y z
N ASN A 1 3.46 7.89 29.75
CA ASN A 1 4.28 7.86 28.55
C ASN A 1 3.74 6.80 27.60
N LEU A 2 3.25 7.22 26.41
CA LEU A 2 2.68 6.29 25.42
C LEU A 2 3.78 5.51 24.67
N GLU A 3 4.93 6.17 24.44
CA GLU A 3 6.07 5.62 23.71
C GLU A 3 7.35 5.83 24.51
N PRO A 4 7.71 4.89 25.39
CA PRO A 4 8.84 5.05 26.30
C PRO A 4 10.20 5.09 25.60
N ASN A 5 10.32 4.48 24.42
CA ASN A 5 11.57 4.39 23.67
C ASN A 5 11.77 5.54 22.66
N LEU A 6 10.90 6.54 22.65
CA LEU A 6 11.09 7.72 21.80
C LEU A 6 12.16 8.64 22.39
N LYS A 7 13.25 8.93 21.64
CA LYS A 7 14.35 9.79 22.11
C LYS A 7 13.92 11.24 22.23
N ASP A 8 13.37 11.78 21.15
CA ASP A 8 12.99 13.19 21.07
C ASP A 8 11.48 13.29 21.22
N VAL A 9 11.01 13.53 22.43
CA VAL A 9 9.60 13.70 22.73
C VAL A 9 9.15 15.06 22.18
N PRO A 10 8.17 15.12 21.26
CA PRO A 10 7.68 16.38 20.72
C PRO A 10 6.94 17.19 21.80
N GLU A 11 6.94 18.52 21.68
CA GLU A 11 6.16 19.40 22.57
C GLU A 11 4.66 19.08 22.53
N ALA A 12 4.16 18.65 21.37
CA ALA A 12 2.77 18.26 21.18
C ALA A 12 2.66 17.07 20.23
N ALA A 13 1.71 16.20 20.50
CA ALA A 13 1.34 15.09 19.64
C ALA A 13 -0.18 14.88 19.65
N ILE A 14 -0.72 14.36 18.57
CA ILE A 14 -2.12 13.94 18.50
C ILE A 14 -2.15 12.44 18.71
N PHE A 15 -2.96 11.98 19.66
CA PHE A 15 -3.22 10.57 19.88
C PHE A 15 -4.64 10.20 19.45
N THR A 16 -4.77 9.22 18.59
CA THR A 16 -6.04 8.72 18.04
C THR A 16 -6.26 7.28 18.48
N PRO A 17 -6.89 7.04 19.64
CA PRO A 17 -6.98 5.71 20.26
C PRO A 17 -7.85 4.71 19.46
N LEU A 18 -8.64 5.19 18.50
CA LEU A 18 -9.49 4.35 17.66
C LEU A 18 -8.87 4.02 16.30
N GLU A 19 -7.69 4.56 16.00
CA GLU A 19 -6.96 4.20 14.80
C GLU A 19 -6.09 2.97 15.02
N GLY A 20 -5.90 2.20 13.95
CA GLY A 20 -5.11 1.00 13.96
C GLY A 20 -4.52 0.71 12.58
N ALA A 21 -3.72 -0.34 12.48
CA ALA A 21 -3.20 -0.85 11.23
C ALA A 21 -3.69 -2.27 10.98
N ALA A 22 -3.93 -2.58 9.72
CA ALA A 22 -4.25 -3.92 9.26
C ALA A 22 -3.13 -4.42 8.34
N GLU A 23 -2.86 -5.72 8.40
CA GLU A 23 -1.99 -6.39 7.43
C GLU A 23 -2.75 -6.54 6.12
N ALA A 24 -2.47 -5.65 5.16
CA ALA A 24 -3.24 -5.51 3.92
C ALA A 24 -3.35 -6.83 3.13
N ASP A 25 -2.25 -7.59 3.05
CA ASP A 25 -2.21 -8.88 2.35
C ASP A 25 -3.13 -9.90 3.03
N GLN A 26 -3.15 -9.96 4.36
CA GLN A 26 -4.01 -10.87 5.12
C GLN A 26 -5.49 -10.50 5.01
N VAL A 27 -5.78 -9.20 5.04
CA VAL A 27 -7.15 -8.69 4.83
C VAL A 27 -7.62 -9.06 3.42
N ALA A 28 -6.82 -8.82 2.39
CA ALA A 28 -7.17 -9.14 1.01
C ALA A 28 -7.41 -10.66 0.83
N LEU A 29 -6.51 -11.51 1.35
CA LEU A 29 -6.67 -12.96 1.30
C LEU A 29 -7.93 -13.44 2.02
N THR A 30 -8.23 -12.86 3.17
CA THR A 30 -9.44 -13.20 3.93
C THR A 30 -10.71 -12.83 3.18
N MET A 31 -10.72 -11.64 2.56
CA MET A 31 -11.85 -11.19 1.73
C MET A 31 -12.03 -12.07 0.50
N LEU A 32 -10.94 -12.48 -0.17
CA LEU A 32 -11.00 -13.37 -1.33
C LEU A 32 -11.53 -14.77 -0.95
N ARG A 33 -11.11 -15.32 0.19
CA ARG A 33 -11.66 -16.57 0.71
C ARG A 33 -13.16 -16.46 0.97
N LYS A 34 -13.58 -15.42 1.68
CA LYS A 34 -14.99 -15.15 1.96
C LYS A 34 -15.82 -15.04 0.69
N LEU A 35 -15.31 -14.30 -0.32
CA LEU A 35 -15.95 -14.22 -1.63
C LEU A 35 -16.16 -15.59 -2.27
N THR A 36 -15.14 -16.45 -2.22
CA THR A 36 -15.21 -17.79 -2.81
C THR A 36 -16.19 -18.68 -2.07
N ASP A 37 -16.21 -18.61 -0.74
CA ASP A 37 -17.15 -19.36 0.11
C ASP A 37 -18.62 -18.99 -0.16
N GLU A 38 -18.85 -17.74 -0.56
CA GLU A 38 -20.17 -17.22 -0.96
C GLU A 38 -20.51 -17.47 -2.43
N GLY A 39 -19.71 -18.28 -3.14
CA GLY A 39 -19.95 -18.66 -4.54
C GLY A 39 -19.38 -17.69 -5.58
N GLY A 40 -18.65 -16.67 -5.16
CA GLY A 40 -17.89 -15.79 -6.05
C GLY A 40 -16.71 -16.52 -6.72
N LYS A 41 -16.22 -15.96 -7.81
CA LYS A 41 -15.09 -16.53 -8.56
C LYS A 41 -13.92 -15.54 -8.57
N VAL A 42 -12.73 -16.04 -8.26
CA VAL A 42 -11.47 -15.34 -8.42
C VAL A 42 -10.73 -15.94 -9.61
N ILE A 43 -10.40 -15.12 -10.60
CA ILE A 43 -9.71 -15.56 -11.82
C ILE A 43 -8.36 -14.86 -11.89
N SER A 44 -7.33 -15.56 -11.47
CA SER A 44 -5.93 -15.07 -11.53
C SER A 44 -5.40 -15.13 -12.96
N GLY A 45 -4.46 -14.24 -13.30
CA GLY A 45 -3.86 -14.18 -14.63
C GLY A 45 -4.84 -13.71 -15.73
N CYS A 46 -6.02 -13.19 -15.35
CA CYS A 46 -6.99 -12.65 -16.25
C CYS A 46 -6.82 -11.13 -16.39
N THR A 47 -6.51 -10.67 -17.59
CA THR A 47 -6.39 -9.24 -17.91
C THR A 47 -7.63 -8.80 -18.66
N VAL A 48 -8.30 -7.76 -18.16
CA VAL A 48 -9.42 -7.13 -18.86
C VAL A 48 -8.86 -6.17 -19.90
N GLU A 49 -9.22 -6.41 -21.17
CA GLU A 49 -8.75 -5.64 -22.34
C GLU A 49 -9.75 -4.57 -22.78
N GLY A 50 -11.01 -4.68 -22.38
CA GLY A 50 -12.04 -3.72 -22.76
C GLY A 50 -13.42 -4.05 -22.23
N LEU A 51 -14.29 -3.04 -22.21
CA LEU A 51 -15.70 -3.20 -21.91
C LEU A 51 -16.48 -3.57 -23.17
N GLN A 52 -17.53 -4.36 -22.98
CA GLN A 52 -18.49 -4.67 -24.03
C GLN A 52 -19.80 -3.94 -23.78
N PHE A 53 -20.38 -3.41 -24.85
CA PHE A 53 -21.62 -2.65 -24.76
C PHE A 53 -22.69 -3.27 -25.67
N LYS A 54 -23.92 -3.23 -25.23
CA LYS A 54 -25.12 -3.52 -26.00
C LYS A 54 -26.18 -2.45 -25.72
N LYS A 55 -26.63 -1.73 -26.76
CA LYS A 55 -27.60 -0.65 -26.62
C LYS A 55 -27.18 0.38 -25.54
N ASN A 56 -25.95 0.87 -25.60
CA ASN A 56 -25.37 1.84 -24.65
C ASN A 56 -25.30 1.39 -23.17
N ARG A 57 -25.40 0.11 -22.89
CA ARG A 57 -25.21 -0.46 -21.54
C ARG A 57 -24.08 -1.46 -21.57
N VAL A 58 -23.32 -1.51 -20.48
CA VAL A 58 -22.32 -2.55 -20.29
C VAL A 58 -23.02 -3.91 -20.35
N SER A 59 -22.44 -4.84 -21.09
CA SER A 59 -22.94 -6.20 -21.27
C SER A 59 -21.89 -7.27 -21.01
N GLY A 60 -20.67 -6.85 -20.66
CA GLY A 60 -19.58 -7.76 -20.37
C GLY A 60 -18.21 -7.10 -20.49
N VAL A 61 -17.20 -7.92 -20.38
CA VAL A 61 -15.79 -7.56 -20.57
C VAL A 61 -15.12 -8.48 -21.59
N LYS A 62 -14.17 -7.94 -22.33
CA LYS A 62 -13.21 -8.70 -23.13
C LYS A 62 -11.95 -8.93 -22.30
N THR A 63 -11.46 -10.14 -22.26
CA THR A 63 -10.25 -10.51 -21.51
C THR A 63 -9.30 -11.31 -22.39
N ASN A 64 -8.04 -11.46 -21.94
CA ASN A 64 -7.04 -12.32 -22.59
C ASN A 64 -7.42 -13.81 -22.66
N ILE A 65 -8.40 -14.25 -21.86
CA ILE A 65 -8.88 -15.64 -21.84
C ILE A 65 -10.30 -15.81 -22.42
N GLY A 66 -10.86 -14.74 -22.99
CA GLY A 66 -12.17 -14.76 -23.64
C GLY A 66 -13.11 -13.66 -23.18
N LYS A 67 -14.37 -13.74 -23.63
CA LYS A 67 -15.41 -12.77 -23.29
C LYS A 67 -16.22 -13.27 -22.09
N MET A 68 -16.54 -12.36 -21.18
CA MET A 68 -17.39 -12.64 -20.00
C MET A 68 -18.57 -11.70 -20.01
N SER A 69 -19.78 -12.25 -19.95
CA SER A 69 -21.01 -11.46 -19.89
C SER A 69 -21.33 -11.07 -18.46
N CYS A 70 -21.77 -9.82 -18.25
CA CYS A 70 -22.23 -9.30 -16.98
C CYS A 70 -23.10 -8.07 -17.19
N ASP A 71 -23.92 -7.74 -16.21
CA ASP A 71 -24.80 -6.57 -16.23
C ASP A 71 -24.16 -5.34 -15.62
N MET A 72 -23.08 -5.53 -14.84
CA MET A 72 -22.36 -4.46 -14.15
C MET A 72 -20.86 -4.79 -14.08
N VAL A 73 -20.03 -3.77 -14.19
CA VAL A 73 -18.58 -3.85 -13.99
C VAL A 73 -18.15 -2.83 -12.96
N VAL A 74 -17.37 -3.26 -11.97
CA VAL A 74 -16.71 -2.39 -11.00
C VAL A 74 -15.22 -2.35 -11.33
N LEU A 75 -14.70 -1.16 -11.59
CA LEU A 75 -13.29 -0.94 -11.88
C LEU A 75 -12.56 -0.56 -10.60
N ALA A 76 -11.83 -1.51 -10.04
CA ALA A 76 -11.00 -1.35 -8.84
C ALA A 76 -9.52 -1.59 -9.18
N THR A 77 -9.04 -0.98 -10.26
CA THR A 77 -7.76 -1.25 -10.93
C THR A 77 -6.57 -0.49 -10.34
N GLY A 78 -6.77 0.26 -9.25
CA GLY A 78 -5.70 1.00 -8.59
C GLY A 78 -4.98 1.97 -9.53
N ALA A 79 -3.66 1.93 -9.56
CA ALA A 79 -2.84 2.81 -10.38
C ALA A 79 -3.11 2.71 -11.90
N ALA A 80 -3.59 1.56 -12.36
CA ALA A 80 -3.95 1.38 -13.78
C ALA A 80 -5.18 2.20 -14.20
N ALA A 81 -5.97 2.72 -13.27
CA ALA A 81 -7.11 3.58 -13.56
C ALA A 81 -6.71 4.89 -14.28
N GLN A 82 -5.47 5.36 -14.11
CA GLN A 82 -4.95 6.54 -14.81
C GLN A 82 -4.90 6.36 -16.34
N ASN A 83 -4.71 5.14 -16.82
CA ASN A 83 -4.57 4.85 -18.25
C ASN A 83 -5.92 4.84 -19.00
N GLY A 84 -6.96 5.36 -18.40
CA GLY A 84 -8.30 5.36 -18.93
C GLY A 84 -9.05 4.05 -18.67
N LEU A 85 -10.34 4.15 -18.79
CA LEU A 85 -11.23 3.00 -18.63
C LEU A 85 -11.42 2.34 -19.99
N LEU A 86 -10.66 1.33 -20.26
CA LEU A 86 -10.74 0.33 -21.33
C LEU A 86 -11.90 0.53 -22.34
N GLY A 87 -11.73 1.47 -23.28
CA GLY A 87 -12.73 1.78 -24.31
C GLY A 87 -13.82 2.78 -23.89
N CYS A 88 -13.68 3.42 -22.73
CA CYS A 88 -14.50 4.57 -22.35
C CYS A 88 -13.70 5.86 -22.56
N GLU A 89 -14.36 6.92 -23.03
CA GLU A 89 -13.76 8.27 -23.17
C GLU A 89 -13.54 8.98 -21.81
N TRP A 90 -13.72 8.28 -20.70
CA TRP A 90 -13.57 8.82 -19.36
C TRP A 90 -12.11 8.85 -18.95
N ASN A 91 -11.65 10.01 -18.63
CA ASN A 91 -10.35 10.21 -18.02
C ASN A 91 -10.55 10.58 -16.55
N LEU A 92 -9.99 9.78 -15.63
CA LEU A 92 -9.96 10.12 -14.23
C LEU A 92 -8.77 11.06 -13.99
N PRO A 93 -8.99 12.25 -13.37
CA PRO A 93 -7.92 13.19 -13.08
C PRO A 93 -7.05 12.64 -11.92
N MET A 94 -6.13 11.77 -12.26
CA MET A 94 -5.28 11.06 -11.33
C MET A 94 -3.82 11.15 -11.78
N GLN A 95 -2.94 11.19 -10.81
CA GLN A 95 -1.50 11.03 -10.99
C GLN A 95 -1.01 9.82 -10.20
N ASN A 96 0.03 9.19 -10.70
CA ASN A 96 0.67 8.08 -10.00
C ASN A 96 1.88 8.61 -9.22
N LYS A 97 1.87 8.43 -7.89
CA LYS A 97 3.01 8.72 -7.02
C LYS A 97 3.63 7.43 -6.54
N LYS A 98 4.95 7.37 -6.55
CA LYS A 98 5.68 6.25 -5.97
C LYS A 98 5.70 6.36 -4.45
N GLY A 99 5.70 5.22 -3.77
CA GLY A 99 5.86 5.11 -2.33
C GLY A 99 6.73 3.91 -2.00
N LEU A 100 7.47 4.01 -0.91
CA LEU A 100 8.33 2.97 -0.38
C LEU A 100 7.70 2.37 0.88
N ILE A 101 7.74 1.05 0.97
CA ILE A 101 7.50 0.30 2.20
C ILE A 101 8.73 -0.56 2.46
N VAL A 102 9.23 -0.48 3.70
CA VAL A 102 10.36 -1.27 4.18
C VAL A 102 9.92 -2.09 5.38
N GLU A 103 10.24 -3.37 5.38
CA GLU A 103 10.06 -4.25 6.54
C GLU A 103 11.44 -4.70 7.04
N THR A 104 11.59 -4.79 8.36
CA THR A 104 12.85 -5.22 8.99
C THR A 104 12.80 -6.68 9.44
N SER A 105 13.95 -7.23 9.83
CA SER A 105 13.96 -8.38 10.72
C SER A 105 13.27 -8.06 12.05
N PRO A 106 12.72 -9.09 12.75
CA PRO A 106 12.12 -8.88 14.08
C PRO A 106 13.09 -8.23 15.04
N VAL A 107 12.58 -7.30 15.83
CA VAL A 107 13.30 -6.61 16.91
C VAL A 107 12.45 -6.71 18.18
N PRO A 108 13.05 -6.53 19.39
CA PRO A 108 12.28 -6.45 20.62
C PRO A 108 11.20 -5.37 20.56
N ASP A 109 10.22 -5.44 21.48
CA ASP A 109 9.14 -4.45 21.54
C ASP A 109 9.71 -3.04 21.73
N LEU A 110 9.59 -2.23 20.69
CA LEU A 110 10.15 -0.87 20.65
C LEU A 110 9.07 0.20 20.71
N ILE A 111 7.94 -0.02 20.04
CA ILE A 111 6.85 0.94 19.94
C ILE A 111 5.51 0.26 20.15
N ASN A 112 4.58 1.01 20.75
CA ASN A 112 3.25 0.50 21.10
C ASN A 112 2.18 0.93 20.09
N HIS A 113 2.44 1.97 19.30
CA HIS A 113 1.48 2.58 18.40
C HIS A 113 2.08 2.81 17.02
N ILE A 114 1.22 3.16 16.07
CA ILE A 114 1.67 3.66 14.77
C ILE A 114 2.20 5.07 14.99
N LEU A 115 3.45 5.30 14.61
CA LEU A 115 4.06 6.61 14.71
C LEU A 115 4.09 7.28 13.34
N MET A 116 3.46 8.46 13.25
CA MET A 116 3.50 9.30 12.08
C MET A 116 4.28 10.58 12.41
N THR A 117 5.48 10.70 11.87
CA THR A 117 6.33 11.87 12.02
C THR A 117 6.36 12.69 10.74
N ASN A 118 7.03 13.82 10.76
CA ASN A 118 7.12 14.72 9.60
C ASN A 118 7.89 14.12 8.40
N ASP A 119 8.73 13.10 8.63
CA ASP A 119 9.67 12.57 7.64
C ASP A 119 9.57 11.04 7.42
N VAL A 120 8.92 10.32 8.33
CA VAL A 120 8.73 8.87 8.24
C VAL A 120 7.52 8.44 9.08
N HIS A 121 6.81 7.42 8.63
CA HIS A 121 5.79 6.74 9.42
C HIS A 121 6.14 5.26 9.55
N PHE A 122 5.91 4.70 10.72
CA PHE A 122 6.27 3.32 11.01
C PHE A 122 5.42 2.71 12.13
N LYS A 123 5.34 1.40 12.13
CA LYS A 123 4.68 0.59 13.15
C LYS A 123 5.49 -0.65 13.45
N GLN A 124 5.28 -1.24 14.61
CA GLN A 124 5.75 -2.58 14.91
C GLN A 124 4.62 -3.59 14.70
N ASN A 125 4.92 -4.68 14.04
CA ASN A 125 4.00 -5.77 13.79
C ASN A 125 4.02 -6.76 14.96
N VAL A 126 3.01 -7.61 15.05
CA VAL A 126 2.88 -8.63 16.12
C VAL A 126 4.04 -9.62 16.12
N ASP A 127 4.66 -9.86 14.96
CA ASP A 127 5.83 -10.74 14.81
C ASP A 127 7.17 -10.05 15.18
N GLY A 128 7.12 -8.81 15.66
CA GLY A 128 8.28 -8.01 16.02
C GLY A 128 8.95 -7.26 14.87
N THR A 129 8.54 -7.46 13.62
CA THR A 129 9.08 -6.70 12.50
C THR A 129 8.61 -5.24 12.57
N LEU A 130 9.43 -4.30 12.10
CA LEU A 130 8.98 -2.93 11.85
C LEU A 130 8.58 -2.79 10.38
N THR A 131 7.41 -2.21 10.14
CA THR A 131 7.01 -1.73 8.82
C THR A 131 7.10 -0.22 8.79
N ALA A 132 7.89 0.31 7.88
CA ALA A 132 8.05 1.75 7.66
C ALA A 132 7.64 2.14 6.25
N GLY A 133 7.14 3.35 6.11
CA GLY A 133 6.73 3.87 4.82
C GLY A 133 7.11 5.33 4.63
N GLU A 134 7.28 5.69 3.36
CA GLU A 134 7.49 7.05 2.92
C GLU A 134 6.68 7.31 1.65
N ILE A 135 6.12 8.51 1.55
CA ILE A 135 5.47 9.01 0.35
C ILE A 135 6.45 9.95 -0.35
N PHE A 136 6.90 9.54 -1.53
CA PHE A 136 7.73 10.40 -2.35
C PHE A 136 6.86 11.47 -3.02
N SER A 137 7.32 12.72 -2.97
CA SER A 137 6.61 13.89 -3.54
C SER A 137 6.56 13.92 -5.08
N GLY A 138 7.13 12.94 -5.76
CA GLY A 138 7.00 12.76 -7.19
C GLY A 138 8.30 12.54 -7.96
N ASP A 139 9.42 13.06 -7.48
CA ASP A 139 10.71 12.97 -8.18
C ASP A 139 11.60 11.92 -7.52
N PHE A 140 11.28 10.69 -7.80
CA PHE A 140 12.10 9.56 -7.47
C PHE A 140 13.06 9.30 -8.65
N ASP A 141 14.35 9.41 -8.41
CA ASP A 141 15.33 8.97 -9.40
C ASP A 141 15.26 7.45 -9.56
N GLU A 142 14.85 7.00 -10.73
CA GLU A 142 14.75 5.55 -11.03
C GLU A 142 16.09 4.82 -10.93
N ASN A 143 17.20 5.55 -10.91
CA ASN A 143 18.55 5.02 -10.73
C ASN A 143 18.93 4.82 -9.26
N THR A 144 18.14 5.32 -8.30
CA THR A 144 18.42 5.11 -6.88
C THR A 144 18.09 3.67 -6.50
N PHE A 145 19.06 2.97 -5.94
CA PHE A 145 18.86 1.59 -5.49
C PHE A 145 17.85 1.54 -4.35
N ALA A 146 16.88 0.61 -4.44
CA ALA A 146 15.85 0.43 -3.41
C ALA A 146 16.44 0.22 -2.01
N LEU A 147 17.61 -0.40 -1.93
CA LEU A 147 18.31 -0.64 -0.68
C LEU A 147 18.83 0.66 -0.04
N ASP A 148 19.30 1.64 -0.82
CA ASP A 148 19.77 2.93 -0.30
C ASP A 148 18.61 3.72 0.29
N LEU A 149 17.48 3.72 -0.39
CA LEU A 149 16.24 4.36 0.11
C LEU A 149 15.75 3.69 1.40
N ALA A 150 15.74 2.37 1.45
CA ALA A 150 15.37 1.63 2.64
C ALA A 150 16.31 1.94 3.80
N SER A 151 17.61 1.99 3.55
CA SER A 151 18.63 2.31 4.55
C SER A 151 18.46 3.73 5.11
N ASP A 152 18.11 4.70 4.26
CA ASP A 152 17.83 6.07 4.68
C ASP A 152 16.57 6.12 5.58
N VAL A 153 15.47 5.46 5.18
CA VAL A 153 14.26 5.37 6.01
C VAL A 153 14.57 4.76 7.38
N LEU A 154 15.29 3.64 7.42
CA LEU A 154 15.64 2.97 8.67
C LEU A 154 16.61 3.80 9.52
N SER A 155 17.52 4.55 8.91
CA SER A 155 18.39 5.50 9.63
C SER A 155 17.58 6.60 10.30
N ARG A 156 16.56 7.15 9.65
CA ARG A 156 15.66 8.15 10.26
C ARG A 156 14.90 7.60 11.45
N ILE A 157 14.42 6.34 11.38
CA ILE A 157 13.77 5.66 12.51
C ILE A 157 14.75 5.46 13.66
N SER A 158 15.96 4.97 13.38
CA SER A 158 16.98 4.73 14.39
C SER A 158 17.38 6.00 15.18
N LYS A 159 17.31 7.16 14.54
CA LYS A 159 17.53 8.45 15.21
C LYS A 159 16.41 8.82 16.19
N LYS A 160 15.19 8.31 15.96
CA LYS A 160 14.01 8.64 16.77
C LYS A 160 13.82 7.70 17.98
N LEU A 161 14.38 6.50 17.92
CA LEU A 161 14.18 5.47 18.94
C LEU A 161 15.44 5.21 19.75
N ASP A 162 15.26 5.01 21.06
CA ASP A 162 16.33 4.63 21.99
C ASP A 162 16.47 3.10 22.04
N PHE A 163 17.29 2.57 21.16
CA PHE A 163 17.61 1.14 21.12
C PHE A 163 18.99 0.92 20.47
N SER A 164 19.60 -0.22 20.76
CA SER A 164 20.98 -0.54 20.34
C SER A 164 21.08 -1.48 19.15
N THR A 165 19.96 -2.00 18.65
CA THR A 165 19.94 -3.00 17.58
C THR A 165 19.88 -2.33 16.20
N ASN A 166 20.70 -2.78 15.27
CA ASN A 166 20.60 -2.31 13.89
C ASN A 166 19.31 -2.80 13.22
N LEU A 167 18.59 -1.90 12.58
CA LEU A 167 17.46 -2.23 11.74
C LEU A 167 17.96 -2.77 10.40
N ILE A 168 17.65 -4.02 10.10
CA ILE A 168 18.06 -4.68 8.86
C ILE A 168 16.84 -4.82 7.97
N PRO A 169 16.83 -4.25 6.75
CA PRO A 169 15.73 -4.40 5.82
C PRO A 169 15.68 -5.84 5.30
N THR A 170 14.52 -6.48 5.39
CA THR A 170 14.27 -7.84 4.90
C THR A 170 13.35 -7.86 3.69
N ASN A 171 12.49 -6.84 3.58
CA ASN A 171 11.58 -6.71 2.46
C ASN A 171 11.46 -5.22 2.08
N ILE A 172 11.60 -4.94 0.80
CA ILE A 172 11.54 -3.57 0.26
C ILE A 172 10.57 -3.59 -0.91
N LYS A 173 9.50 -2.82 -0.79
CA LYS A 173 8.47 -2.69 -1.83
C LYS A 173 8.37 -1.24 -2.28
N ILE A 174 8.55 -1.01 -3.58
CA ILE A 174 8.23 0.29 -4.20
C ILE A 174 6.93 0.09 -4.97
N GLY A 175 5.91 0.79 -4.54
CA GLY A 175 4.58 0.73 -5.14
C GLY A 175 4.19 2.04 -5.80
N THR A 176 3.16 1.98 -6.63
CA THR A 176 2.56 3.15 -7.26
C THR A 176 1.20 3.41 -6.62
N ARG A 177 1.01 4.62 -6.13
CA ARG A 177 -0.24 5.06 -5.51
C ARG A 177 -0.98 5.99 -6.46
N PRO A 178 -2.23 5.69 -6.82
CA PRO A 178 -3.08 6.62 -7.53
C PRO A 178 -3.52 7.76 -6.60
N VAL A 179 -3.27 8.98 -7.00
CA VAL A 179 -3.61 10.18 -6.21
C VAL A 179 -4.45 11.10 -7.09
N PRO A 180 -5.63 11.55 -6.65
CA PRO A 180 -6.42 12.56 -7.37
C PRO A 180 -5.61 13.84 -7.58
N ILE A 181 -5.83 14.51 -8.74
CA ILE A 181 -5.24 15.80 -9.09
C ILE A 181 -6.19 16.91 -8.67
#